data_f909a8a3ed4947885fcd07890da219f2
#
_entry.id   f909a8a3ed4947885fcd07890da219f2
#
_cell.length_a   1.000
_cell.length_b   1.000
_cell.length_c   1.000
_cell.angle_alpha   90.00
_cell.angle_beta   90.00
_cell.angle_gamma   90.00
#
_symmetry.space_group_name_H-M   'P 1'
#
loop_
_entity.id
_entity.type
_entity.pdbx_description
1 polymer ?
#
loop_
_entity_poly.entity_id
_entity_poly.type
_entity_poly.pdbx_seq_one_letter_code
_entity_poly.pdbx_strand_id
1 'polypeptide(L)'
;GKLKSEQNFSMGALNGPAKYFFESGKIYIISNYKNDTLDGKLTEYQEDGKVLQELLYEANQLSGLIKLYRDGHLEFETQYANNEKNGLSKKYYPNGRLLSEVTFKDGKEIGILKGYSQTGKLQGEIPYNNGVIEGIVKVYYENGKVQEESTYKNGMKNGITKFYDENGNFLKQANFVDDKQVD
;
A
#
# COMPACT_ATOMS: atom_id res chain seq x y z
N GLY A 1 36.39 19.01 -5.89
CA GLY A 1 35.45 17.92 -5.58
C GLY A 1 34.05 18.30 -5.95
N LYS A 2 33.19 17.31 -6.25
CA LYS A 2 31.78 17.60 -6.55
C LYS A 2 31.02 17.92 -5.24
N LEU A 3 30.02 18.77 -5.37
CA LEU A 3 29.13 19.15 -4.27
C LEU A 3 28.38 17.90 -3.76
N LYS A 4 28.41 17.67 -2.42
CA LYS A 4 27.73 16.54 -1.79
C LYS A 4 26.38 16.91 -1.20
N SER A 5 26.23 18.13 -0.71
CA SER A 5 24.97 18.65 -0.16
C SER A 5 24.91 20.16 -0.16
N GLU A 6 23.67 20.69 -0.21
CA GLU A 6 23.30 22.07 0.09
C GLU A 6 22.35 22.03 1.27
N GLN A 7 22.61 22.80 2.31
CA GLN A 7 21.82 22.77 3.54
C GLN A 7 21.61 24.18 4.05
N ASN A 8 20.44 24.43 4.60
CA ASN A 8 20.07 25.71 5.20
C ASN A 8 20.11 25.62 6.74
N PHE A 9 20.71 26.62 7.36
CA PHE A 9 20.81 26.71 8.82
C PHE A 9 20.18 28.01 9.33
N SER A 10 19.56 27.94 10.50
CA SER A 10 19.07 29.07 11.27
C SER A 10 19.48 28.90 12.72
N MET A 11 20.14 29.89 13.30
CA MET A 11 20.66 29.86 14.69
C MET A 11 21.50 28.61 15.02
N GLY A 12 22.28 28.10 14.03
CA GLY A 12 23.12 26.92 14.19
C GLY A 12 22.44 25.57 14.00
N ALA A 13 21.10 25.53 13.88
CA ALA A 13 20.34 24.32 13.59
C ALA A 13 19.98 24.22 12.11
N LEU A 14 19.92 23.00 11.57
CA LEU A 14 19.45 22.72 10.23
C LEU A 14 17.96 23.10 10.13
N ASN A 15 17.61 24.02 9.19
CA ASN A 15 16.28 24.57 9.12
C ASN A 15 15.95 24.98 7.67
N GLY A 16 14.86 24.43 7.13
CA GLY A 16 14.45 24.63 5.76
C GLY A 16 14.91 23.51 4.82
N PRO A 17 14.90 23.75 3.50
CA PRO A 17 15.22 22.73 2.51
C PRO A 17 16.71 22.34 2.53
N ALA A 18 16.96 21.05 2.33
CA ALA A 18 18.28 20.48 2.11
C ALA A 18 18.28 19.61 0.85
N LYS A 19 19.38 19.63 0.11
CA LYS A 19 19.61 18.81 -1.07
C LYS A 19 20.87 17.99 -0.87
N TYR A 20 20.79 16.74 -1.27
CA TYR A 20 21.91 15.79 -1.30
C TYR A 20 22.10 15.31 -2.73
N PHE A 21 23.34 15.05 -3.14
CA PHE A 21 23.70 14.74 -4.49
C PHE A 21 24.44 13.40 -4.59
N PHE A 22 24.19 12.67 -5.70
CA PHE A 22 25.01 11.55 -6.12
C PHE A 22 26.44 12.01 -6.44
N GLU A 23 27.37 11.08 -6.55
CA GLU A 23 28.75 11.37 -7.01
C GLU A 23 28.77 11.93 -8.45
N SER A 24 27.75 11.62 -9.26
CA SER A 24 27.56 12.21 -10.60
C SER A 24 27.26 13.71 -10.55
N GLY A 25 26.80 14.24 -9.40
CA GLY A 25 26.33 15.62 -9.23
C GLY A 25 24.82 15.79 -9.44
N LYS A 26 24.11 14.71 -9.74
CA LYS A 26 22.64 14.73 -9.82
C LYS A 26 22.03 14.70 -8.42
N ILE A 27 20.80 15.23 -8.28
CA ILE A 27 20.07 15.24 -7.02
C ILE A 27 19.73 13.79 -6.62
N TYR A 28 20.04 13.45 -5.38
CA TYR A 28 19.68 12.18 -4.74
C TYR A 28 18.47 12.36 -3.82
N ILE A 29 18.53 13.33 -2.89
CA ILE A 29 17.45 13.62 -1.95
C ILE A 29 17.19 15.12 -1.90
N ILE A 30 15.90 15.48 -1.84
CA ILE A 30 15.43 16.77 -1.39
C ILE A 30 14.62 16.54 -0.13
N SER A 31 14.93 17.24 0.95
CA SER A 31 14.25 17.09 2.24
C SER A 31 14.02 18.44 2.89
N ASN A 32 13.14 18.50 3.89
CA ASN A 32 12.89 19.67 4.71
C ASN A 32 13.20 19.38 6.18
N TYR A 33 13.80 20.38 6.84
CA TYR A 33 14.16 20.30 8.25
C TYR A 33 13.58 21.47 9.04
N LYS A 34 13.29 21.21 10.31
CA LYS A 34 12.94 22.19 11.33
C LYS A 34 13.69 21.88 12.60
N ASN A 35 14.62 22.77 12.99
CA ASN A 35 15.47 22.59 14.18
C ASN A 35 16.12 21.20 14.25
N ASP A 36 16.91 20.82 13.23
CA ASP A 36 17.62 19.54 13.08
C ASP A 36 16.72 18.30 12.91
N THR A 37 15.40 18.44 12.89
CA THR A 37 14.46 17.33 12.66
C THR A 37 13.91 17.35 11.25
N LEU A 38 13.71 16.18 10.63
CA LEU A 38 12.95 16.07 9.38
C LEU A 38 11.50 16.49 9.63
N ASP A 39 11.05 17.52 8.90
CA ASP A 39 9.72 18.09 9.02
C ASP A 39 9.28 18.58 7.65
N GLY A 40 8.28 17.92 7.06
CA GLY A 40 7.81 18.15 5.72
C GLY A 40 8.17 17.05 4.73
N LYS A 41 8.13 17.37 3.44
CA LYS A 41 8.34 16.40 2.36
C LYS A 41 9.81 16.06 2.18
N LEU A 42 10.09 14.75 2.03
CA LEU A 42 11.32 14.20 1.50
C LEU A 42 11.03 13.54 0.16
N THR A 43 11.81 13.86 -0.86
CA THR A 43 11.76 13.20 -2.16
C THR A 43 13.12 12.58 -2.45
N GLU A 44 13.14 11.29 -2.72
CA GLU A 44 14.34 10.55 -3.12
C GLU A 44 14.26 10.22 -4.60
N TYR A 45 15.39 10.35 -5.29
CA TYR A 45 15.53 10.14 -6.73
C TYR A 45 16.51 9.00 -7.03
N GLN A 46 16.29 8.33 -8.13
CA GLN A 46 17.26 7.45 -8.76
C GLN A 46 18.29 8.27 -9.53
N GLU A 47 19.43 7.69 -9.87
CA GLU A 47 20.50 8.41 -10.60
C GLU A 47 20.09 8.80 -12.03
N ASP A 48 19.06 8.16 -12.60
CA ASP A 48 18.45 8.56 -13.89
C ASP A 48 17.49 9.76 -13.77
N GLY A 49 17.25 10.25 -12.53
CA GLY A 49 16.41 11.40 -12.21
C GLY A 49 14.94 11.06 -11.94
N LYS A 50 14.56 9.79 -12.05
CA LYS A 50 13.20 9.37 -11.70
C LYS A 50 13.02 9.39 -10.18
N VAL A 51 11.82 9.76 -9.74
CA VAL A 51 11.44 9.68 -8.32
C VAL A 51 11.40 8.21 -7.90
N LEU A 52 12.06 7.89 -6.78
CA LEU A 52 12.01 6.59 -6.13
C LEU A 52 10.92 6.57 -5.05
N GLN A 53 10.87 7.63 -4.23
CA GLN A 53 9.84 7.76 -3.19
C GLN A 53 9.59 9.20 -2.78
N GLU A 54 8.38 9.44 -2.30
CA GLU A 54 7.96 10.66 -1.64
C GLU A 54 7.48 10.31 -0.25
N LEU A 55 8.16 10.83 0.76
CA LEU A 55 7.89 10.61 2.16
C LEU A 55 7.44 11.93 2.79
N LEU A 56 6.54 11.87 3.74
CA LEU A 56 6.14 13.04 4.53
C LEU A 56 6.51 12.78 5.99
N TYR A 57 7.19 13.75 6.58
CA TYR A 57 7.65 13.69 7.95
C TYR A 57 7.05 14.80 8.80
N GLU A 58 6.76 14.49 10.04
CA GLU A 58 6.46 15.42 11.11
C GLU A 58 7.34 15.05 12.30
N ALA A 59 8.25 15.96 12.71
CA ALA A 59 9.20 15.75 13.82
C ALA A 59 9.95 14.39 13.75
N ASN A 60 10.57 14.06 12.61
CA ASN A 60 11.27 12.79 12.32
C ASN A 60 10.37 11.53 12.23
N GLN A 61 9.07 11.68 12.30
CA GLN A 61 8.14 10.55 12.16
C GLN A 61 7.43 10.60 10.80
N LEU A 62 7.29 9.46 10.14
CA LEU A 62 6.47 9.35 8.94
C LEU A 62 5.02 9.66 9.30
N SER A 63 4.45 10.69 8.64
CA SER A 63 3.09 11.18 8.88
C SER A 63 2.50 11.72 7.59
N GLY A 64 1.31 11.24 7.20
CA GLY A 64 0.64 11.63 5.96
C GLY A 64 0.81 10.63 4.81
N LEU A 65 0.63 11.09 3.58
CA LEU A 65 0.64 10.23 2.38
C LEU A 65 2.06 9.97 1.91
N ILE A 66 2.45 8.70 1.93
CA ILE A 66 3.72 8.19 1.41
C ILE A 66 3.48 7.60 0.03
N LYS A 67 4.39 7.86 -0.92
CA LYS A 67 4.34 7.31 -2.27
C LYS A 67 5.64 6.61 -2.63
N LEU A 68 5.54 5.41 -3.19
CA LEU A 68 6.66 4.63 -3.69
C LEU A 68 6.50 4.44 -5.20
N TYR A 69 7.59 4.60 -5.93
CA TYR A 69 7.63 4.49 -7.38
C TYR A 69 8.57 3.37 -7.81
N ARG A 70 8.21 2.67 -8.88
CA ARG A 70 9.07 1.69 -9.55
C ARG A 70 9.15 2.06 -11.03
N ASP A 71 10.37 2.19 -11.55
CA ASP A 71 10.64 2.56 -12.94
C ASP A 71 9.93 3.86 -13.41
N GLY A 72 9.68 4.79 -12.44
CA GLY A 72 8.98 6.05 -12.68
C GLY A 72 7.45 5.95 -12.63
N HIS A 73 6.89 4.78 -12.34
CA HIS A 73 5.45 4.58 -12.16
C HIS A 73 5.10 4.50 -10.67
N LEU A 74 4.01 5.14 -10.26
CA LEU A 74 3.50 5.00 -8.90
C LEU A 74 3.10 3.54 -8.66
N GLU A 75 3.75 2.89 -7.67
CA GLU A 75 3.47 1.50 -7.29
C GLU A 75 2.59 1.43 -6.04
N PHE A 76 2.88 2.29 -5.05
CA PHE A 76 2.12 2.34 -3.79
C PHE A 76 1.87 3.78 -3.36
N GLU A 77 0.71 3.99 -2.78
CA GLU A 77 0.45 5.13 -1.90
C GLU A 77 -0.21 4.64 -0.61
N THR A 78 0.25 5.15 0.53
CA THR A 78 -0.19 4.67 1.84
C THR A 78 -0.18 5.80 2.83
N GLN A 79 -1.25 5.92 3.63
CA GLN A 79 -1.32 6.86 4.74
C GLN A 79 -0.55 6.33 5.95
N TYR A 80 0.25 7.20 6.56
CA TYR A 80 1.01 6.93 7.77
C TYR A 80 0.66 7.92 8.88
N ALA A 81 0.76 7.48 10.12
CA ALA A 81 0.75 8.30 11.31
C ALA A 81 1.77 7.71 12.29
N ASN A 82 2.67 8.55 12.82
CA ASN A 82 3.68 8.14 13.82
C ASN A 82 4.50 6.89 13.41
N ASN A 83 5.00 6.86 12.16
CA ASN A 83 5.74 5.75 11.55
C ASN A 83 4.95 4.46 11.26
N GLU A 84 3.66 4.41 11.57
CA GLU A 84 2.82 3.25 11.30
C GLU A 84 1.82 3.53 10.18
N LYS A 85 1.49 2.50 9.39
CA LYS A 85 0.41 2.61 8.41
C LYS A 85 -0.89 2.87 9.13
N ASN A 86 -1.55 3.98 8.78
CA ASN A 86 -2.82 4.38 9.40
C ASN A 86 -3.68 5.14 8.39
N GLY A 87 -4.66 4.47 7.83
CA GLY A 87 -5.49 4.97 6.76
C GLY A 87 -5.42 4.12 5.50
N LEU A 88 -5.85 4.68 4.37
CA LEU A 88 -5.95 3.97 3.10
C LEU A 88 -4.58 3.69 2.49
N SER A 89 -4.39 2.45 2.03
CA SER A 89 -3.26 2.01 1.23
C SER A 89 -3.76 1.52 -0.13
N LYS A 90 -3.09 1.95 -1.19
CA LYS A 90 -3.39 1.55 -2.56
C LYS A 90 -2.12 1.04 -3.25
N LYS A 91 -2.29 0.01 -4.06
CA LYS A 91 -1.28 -0.52 -4.95
C LYS A 91 -1.74 -0.39 -6.39
N TYR A 92 -0.81 -0.08 -7.29
CA TYR A 92 -1.11 0.16 -8.69
C TYR A 92 -0.36 -0.80 -9.60
N TYR A 93 -0.95 -1.10 -10.74
CA TYR A 93 -0.29 -1.72 -11.89
C TYR A 93 0.67 -0.74 -12.56
N PRO A 94 1.66 -1.22 -13.35
CA PRO A 94 2.55 -0.33 -14.13
C PRO A 94 1.81 0.60 -15.11
N ASN A 95 0.60 0.23 -15.53
CA ASN A 95 -0.26 1.08 -16.39
C ASN A 95 -1.02 2.17 -15.62
N GLY A 96 -0.77 2.32 -14.30
CA GLY A 96 -1.39 3.30 -13.42
C GLY A 96 -2.78 2.93 -12.91
N ARG A 97 -3.35 1.80 -13.30
CA ARG A 97 -4.63 1.34 -12.78
C ARG A 97 -4.49 0.75 -11.39
N LEU A 98 -5.52 0.90 -10.58
CA LEU A 98 -5.58 0.35 -9.24
C LEU A 98 -5.52 -1.18 -9.29
N LEU A 99 -4.56 -1.78 -8.56
CA LEU A 99 -4.42 -3.23 -8.37
C LEU A 99 -5.15 -3.66 -7.10
N SER A 100 -4.97 -2.93 -6.00
CA SER A 100 -5.65 -3.24 -4.75
C SER A 100 -5.71 -2.02 -3.83
N GLU A 101 -6.67 -2.06 -2.91
CA GLU A 101 -6.79 -1.09 -1.83
C GLU A 101 -7.23 -1.78 -0.53
N VAL A 102 -6.72 -1.27 0.59
CA VAL A 102 -7.09 -1.72 1.94
C VAL A 102 -6.85 -0.60 2.94
N THR A 103 -7.61 -0.57 4.02
CA THR A 103 -7.41 0.37 5.13
C THR A 103 -6.55 -0.27 6.22
N PHE A 104 -5.60 0.51 6.75
CA PHE A 104 -4.80 0.15 7.92
C PHE A 104 -5.23 0.95 9.13
N LYS A 105 -5.13 0.34 10.29
CA LYS A 105 -5.19 0.99 11.59
C LYS A 105 -4.07 0.42 12.46
N ASP A 106 -3.20 1.31 12.97
CA ASP A 106 -2.07 0.95 13.82
C ASP A 106 -1.24 -0.21 13.23
N GLY A 107 -0.89 -0.07 11.93
CA GLY A 107 -0.09 -1.03 11.16
C GLY A 107 -0.80 -2.30 10.70
N LYS A 108 -2.08 -2.52 11.06
CA LYS A 108 -2.83 -3.74 10.75
C LYS A 108 -3.98 -3.47 9.79
N GLU A 109 -4.24 -4.40 8.87
CA GLU A 109 -5.36 -4.31 7.93
C GLU A 109 -6.70 -4.39 8.68
N ILE A 110 -7.62 -3.50 8.28
CA ILE A 110 -9.02 -3.48 8.74
C ILE A 110 -9.97 -3.31 7.55
N GLY A 111 -11.21 -3.78 7.71
CA GLY A 111 -12.23 -3.65 6.67
C GLY A 111 -11.98 -4.61 5.50
N ILE A 112 -12.31 -4.19 4.29
CA ILE A 112 -12.26 -5.06 3.11
C ILE A 112 -11.08 -4.65 2.22
N LEU A 113 -10.14 -5.57 1.98
CA LEU A 113 -9.20 -5.47 0.89
C LEU A 113 -9.94 -5.77 -0.41
N LYS A 114 -9.86 -4.86 -1.37
CA LYS A 114 -10.38 -5.04 -2.73
C LYS A 114 -9.22 -5.21 -3.71
N GLY A 115 -9.32 -6.23 -4.55
CA GLY A 115 -8.39 -6.49 -5.64
C GLY A 115 -9.04 -6.32 -6.99
N TYR A 116 -8.31 -5.72 -7.95
CA TYR A 116 -8.83 -5.38 -9.27
C TYR A 116 -7.94 -5.96 -10.38
N SER A 117 -8.54 -6.28 -11.51
CA SER A 117 -7.81 -6.69 -12.72
C SER A 117 -7.11 -5.50 -13.40
N GLN A 118 -6.23 -5.77 -14.35
CA GLN A 118 -5.64 -4.74 -15.21
C GLN A 118 -6.67 -3.98 -16.06
N THR A 119 -7.88 -4.52 -16.22
CA THR A 119 -9.02 -3.84 -16.87
C THR A 119 -9.78 -2.93 -15.92
N GLY A 120 -9.50 -3.00 -14.60
CA GLY A 120 -10.14 -2.22 -13.53
C GLY A 120 -11.39 -2.89 -12.95
N LYS A 121 -11.67 -4.15 -13.28
CA LYS A 121 -12.79 -4.89 -12.72
C LYS A 121 -12.42 -5.51 -11.38
N LEU A 122 -13.35 -5.51 -10.44
CA LEU A 122 -13.20 -6.16 -9.13
C LEU A 122 -13.00 -7.66 -9.32
N GLN A 123 -11.91 -8.20 -8.77
CA GLN A 123 -11.57 -9.64 -8.81
C GLN A 123 -11.76 -10.33 -7.46
N GLY A 124 -11.65 -9.57 -6.35
CA GLY A 124 -11.80 -10.18 -5.03
C GLY A 124 -12.02 -9.18 -3.92
N GLU A 125 -12.64 -9.67 -2.86
CA GLU A 125 -12.85 -8.98 -1.60
C GLU A 125 -12.42 -9.88 -0.45
N ILE A 126 -11.53 -9.37 0.41
CA ILE A 126 -10.99 -10.09 1.56
C ILE A 126 -11.27 -9.26 2.81
N PRO A 127 -12.14 -9.71 3.72
CA PRO A 127 -12.41 -9.00 4.95
C PRO A 127 -11.28 -9.24 5.97
N TYR A 128 -10.76 -8.14 6.54
CA TYR A 128 -9.75 -8.13 7.59
C TYR A 128 -10.30 -7.56 8.89
N ASN A 129 -10.00 -8.22 9.97
CA ASN A 129 -10.19 -7.72 11.32
C ASN A 129 -8.85 -7.74 12.04
N ASN A 130 -8.26 -6.56 12.27
CA ASN A 130 -7.00 -6.39 12.99
C ASN A 130 -5.83 -7.24 12.42
N GLY A 131 -5.68 -7.26 11.09
CA GLY A 131 -4.65 -8.01 10.36
C GLY A 131 -4.96 -9.48 10.11
N VAL A 132 -6.12 -9.97 10.55
CA VAL A 132 -6.54 -11.37 10.38
C VAL A 132 -7.73 -11.44 9.43
N ILE A 133 -7.73 -12.38 8.49
CA ILE A 133 -8.89 -12.62 7.61
C ILE A 133 -10.03 -13.19 8.45
N GLU A 134 -11.17 -12.49 8.45
CA GLU A 134 -12.34 -12.86 9.24
C GLU A 134 -13.63 -12.51 8.48
N GLY A 135 -14.45 -13.50 8.14
CA GLY A 135 -15.69 -13.31 7.40
C GLY A 135 -15.69 -14.00 6.05
N ILE A 136 -16.44 -13.46 5.07
CA ILE A 136 -16.61 -14.07 3.76
C ILE A 136 -15.65 -13.42 2.76
N VAL A 137 -14.68 -14.21 2.27
CA VAL A 137 -13.85 -13.87 1.11
C VAL A 137 -14.64 -14.15 -0.16
N LYS A 138 -14.63 -13.18 -1.08
CA LYS A 138 -15.30 -13.29 -2.37
C LYS A 138 -14.31 -13.20 -3.52
N VAL A 139 -14.48 -14.06 -4.52
CA VAL A 139 -13.80 -14.01 -5.81
C VAL A 139 -14.83 -13.77 -6.89
N TYR A 140 -14.48 -12.97 -7.89
CA TYR A 140 -15.38 -12.56 -8.96
C TYR A 140 -14.86 -12.98 -10.33
N TYR A 141 -15.77 -13.33 -11.22
CA TYR A 141 -15.51 -13.43 -12.64
C TYR A 141 -15.30 -12.04 -13.27
N GLU A 142 -14.71 -12.00 -14.47
CA GLU A 142 -14.53 -10.76 -15.24
C GLU A 142 -15.86 -10.03 -15.55
N ASN A 143 -16.99 -10.74 -15.56
CA ASN A 143 -18.33 -10.15 -15.74
C ASN A 143 -18.92 -9.55 -14.45
N GLY A 144 -18.17 -9.61 -13.32
CA GLY A 144 -18.55 -9.06 -12.01
C GLY A 144 -19.45 -9.96 -11.17
N LYS A 145 -19.81 -11.15 -11.66
CA LYS A 145 -20.56 -12.13 -10.87
C LYS A 145 -19.62 -12.89 -9.93
N VAL A 146 -20.15 -13.28 -8.78
CA VAL A 146 -19.41 -14.08 -7.80
C VAL A 146 -19.06 -15.44 -8.40
N GLN A 147 -17.79 -15.82 -8.28
CA GLN A 147 -17.25 -17.13 -8.62
C GLN A 147 -17.17 -18.04 -7.38
N GLU A 148 -16.67 -17.47 -6.27
CA GLU A 148 -16.47 -18.19 -5.01
C GLU A 148 -16.81 -17.29 -3.83
N GLU A 149 -17.48 -17.87 -2.82
CA GLU A 149 -17.64 -17.31 -1.48
C GLU A 149 -17.10 -18.31 -0.47
N SER A 150 -16.08 -17.93 0.29
CA SER A 150 -15.44 -18.80 1.28
C SER A 150 -15.49 -18.15 2.67
N THR A 151 -15.95 -18.90 3.67
CA THR A 151 -15.99 -18.46 5.05
C THR A 151 -14.62 -18.65 5.71
N TYR A 152 -14.09 -17.58 6.30
CA TYR A 152 -12.83 -17.56 7.04
C TYR A 152 -13.06 -17.18 8.49
N LYS A 153 -12.32 -17.84 9.36
CA LYS A 153 -12.26 -17.54 10.79
C LYS A 153 -10.82 -17.66 11.27
N ASN A 154 -10.32 -16.64 11.97
CA ASN A 154 -8.93 -16.58 12.44
C ASN A 154 -7.88 -16.83 11.34
N GLY A 155 -8.12 -16.35 10.11
CA GLY A 155 -7.21 -16.45 8.97
C GLY A 155 -7.27 -17.77 8.20
N MET A 156 -8.05 -18.77 8.64
CA MET A 156 -8.20 -20.08 8.00
C MET A 156 -9.60 -20.23 7.39
N LYS A 157 -9.73 -21.00 6.30
CA LYS A 157 -11.03 -21.44 5.78
C LYS A 157 -11.72 -22.28 6.85
N ASN A 158 -12.86 -21.80 7.34
CA ASN A 158 -13.61 -22.46 8.41
C ASN A 158 -15.10 -22.22 8.20
N GLY A 159 -15.80 -23.19 7.66
CA GLY A 159 -17.19 -23.13 7.25
C GLY A 159 -17.39 -23.42 5.77
N ILE A 160 -18.47 -22.90 5.20
CA ILE A 160 -18.92 -23.25 3.85
C ILE A 160 -18.16 -22.40 2.81
N THR A 161 -17.69 -23.08 1.76
CA THR A 161 -17.26 -22.46 0.50
C THR A 161 -18.29 -22.80 -0.56
N LYS A 162 -18.83 -21.79 -1.25
CA LYS A 162 -19.79 -21.91 -2.35
C LYS A 162 -19.15 -21.52 -3.66
N PHE A 163 -19.48 -22.25 -4.71
CA PHE A 163 -19.00 -22.02 -6.07
C PHE A 163 -20.18 -21.74 -7.00
N TYR A 164 -19.98 -20.81 -7.92
CA TYR A 164 -21.00 -20.37 -8.89
C TYR A 164 -20.42 -20.37 -10.29
N ASP A 165 -21.28 -20.50 -11.29
CA ASP A 165 -20.92 -20.33 -12.70
C ASP A 165 -20.86 -18.84 -13.12
N GLU A 166 -20.42 -18.57 -14.35
CA GLU A 166 -20.37 -17.20 -14.91
C GLU A 166 -21.75 -16.55 -15.07
N ASN A 167 -22.85 -17.32 -15.00
CA ASN A 167 -24.21 -16.82 -15.01
C ASN A 167 -24.72 -16.48 -13.59
N GLY A 168 -23.93 -16.86 -12.54
CA GLY A 168 -24.28 -16.68 -11.13
C GLY A 168 -25.14 -17.82 -10.57
N ASN A 169 -25.28 -18.93 -11.31
CA ASN A 169 -25.97 -20.10 -10.80
C ASN A 169 -25.07 -20.87 -9.83
N PHE A 170 -25.66 -21.34 -8.73
CA PHE A 170 -24.97 -22.18 -7.77
C PHE A 170 -24.54 -23.51 -8.42
N LEU A 171 -23.26 -23.87 -8.26
CA LEU A 171 -22.69 -25.12 -8.78
C LEU A 171 -22.57 -26.18 -7.70
N LYS A 172 -21.87 -25.84 -6.62
CA LYS A 172 -21.55 -26.74 -5.52
C LYS A 172 -21.13 -25.98 -4.28
N GLN A 173 -21.04 -26.70 -3.17
CA GLN A 173 -20.39 -26.22 -1.96
C GLN A 173 -19.47 -27.30 -1.37
N ALA A 174 -18.53 -26.86 -0.55
CA ALA A 174 -17.68 -27.71 0.26
C ALA A 174 -17.61 -27.13 1.69
N ASN A 175 -17.43 -27.95 2.67
CA ASN A 175 -17.26 -27.51 4.05
C ASN A 175 -15.78 -27.64 4.46
N PHE A 176 -15.27 -26.67 5.22
CA PHE A 176 -13.89 -26.63 5.67
C PHE A 176 -13.81 -26.45 7.19
N VAL A 177 -12.83 -27.09 7.78
CA VAL A 177 -12.41 -26.89 9.17
C VAL A 177 -10.89 -26.71 9.16
N ASP A 178 -10.41 -25.52 9.57
CA ASP A 178 -9.00 -25.17 9.62
C ASP A 178 -8.24 -25.53 8.32
N ASP A 179 -8.71 -24.97 7.18
CA ASP A 179 -8.24 -25.15 5.81
C ASP A 179 -8.40 -26.57 5.22
N LYS A 180 -8.89 -27.54 5.99
CA LYS A 180 -9.12 -28.91 5.52
C LYS A 180 -10.56 -29.08 5.11
N GLN A 181 -10.79 -29.56 3.88
CA GLN A 181 -12.12 -29.94 3.44
C GLN A 181 -12.62 -31.13 4.27
N VAL A 182 -13.83 -30.98 4.75
CA VAL A 182 -14.58 -32.04 5.47
C VAL A 182 -15.87 -32.34 4.72
N ASP A 183 -16.36 -33.54 4.82
CA ASP A 183 -17.58 -33.98 4.13
C ASP A 183 -18.85 -33.33 4.72
#